data_a5ab062ae4f32a6da1469b113395db0d
#
_entry.id   a5ab062ae4f32a6da1469b113395db0d
#
_cell.length_a   1.000
_cell.length_b   1.000
_cell.length_c   1.000
_cell.angle_alpha   90.00
_cell.angle_beta   90.00
_cell.angle_gamma   90.00
#
_symmetry.space_group_name_H-M   'P 1'
#
loop_
_entity.id
_entity.type
_entity.pdbx_description
1 polymer ?
#
loop_
_entity_poly.entity_id
_entity_poly.type
_entity_poly.pdbx_seq_one_letter_code
_entity_poly.pdbx_strand_id
1 'polypeptide(L)'
;MQERSIQGDPGDEAAPFIVWTLRRTGGTTLNNLLMGASPYSMGLHEPFNHDREFRRVSPAHGDNDELAELRRNVGNVLDPFPLFKTAFEMQAIAINKSILLESTARGYRHIILDRKAEVDRLLSLELARVTGGWGKMDAERIYAQYTSGASQMEKFDVDWLVSHLEYCRQMRVSLQQLMIEAGIAPQVVYFEDIYVDHNAGRRQIDSLMQFVGLSPEKVPDYEAIVADALIYKGQNSARMMNLVPNIEEVRSRLHDLDTPHTFQF
;
A
#
# COMPACT_ATOMS: atom_id res chain seq x y z
N MET A 1 12.05 35.01 -18.17
CA MET A 1 11.75 33.59 -18.40
C MET A 1 13.05 32.94 -18.83
N GLN A 2 13.76 32.31 -17.90
CA GLN A 2 14.97 31.54 -18.18
C GLN A 2 14.57 30.06 -18.18
N GLU A 3 14.65 29.44 -19.35
CA GLU A 3 14.59 27.98 -19.49
C GLU A 3 15.78 27.36 -18.75
N ARG A 4 15.49 26.62 -17.71
CA ARG A 4 16.47 25.70 -17.12
C ARG A 4 16.46 24.43 -17.97
N SER A 5 17.40 24.33 -18.89
CA SER A 5 17.76 23.06 -19.51
C SER A 5 18.46 22.18 -18.47
N ILE A 6 17.74 21.21 -17.94
CA ILE A 6 18.31 20.15 -17.12
C ILE A 6 18.81 19.08 -18.11
N GLN A 7 20.10 19.14 -18.46
CA GLN A 7 20.82 18.02 -19.06
C GLN A 7 21.50 17.25 -17.91
N GLY A 8 20.78 16.33 -17.28
CA GLY A 8 21.31 15.28 -16.42
C GLY A 8 21.19 13.95 -17.14
N ASP A 9 22.15 13.08 -16.92
CA ASP A 9 22.15 11.69 -17.40
C ASP A 9 20.86 11.00 -16.89
N PRO A 10 20.06 10.31 -17.73
CA PRO A 10 18.76 9.72 -17.33
C PRO A 10 18.85 8.62 -16.25
N GLY A 11 20.05 8.34 -15.71
CA GLY A 11 20.30 7.39 -14.64
C GLY A 11 20.32 7.97 -13.22
N ASP A 12 20.31 9.30 -13.01
CA ASP A 12 20.62 9.93 -11.71
C ASP A 12 19.50 10.80 -11.13
N GLU A 13 18.34 10.90 -11.74
CA GLU A 13 17.24 11.70 -11.23
C GLU A 13 16.20 10.83 -10.50
N ALA A 14 15.93 11.19 -9.24
CA ALA A 14 14.85 10.62 -8.46
C ALA A 14 13.51 10.77 -9.23
N ALA A 15 12.82 9.66 -9.44
CA ALA A 15 11.51 9.66 -10.06
C ALA A 15 10.40 9.72 -8.99
N PRO A 16 9.26 10.37 -9.27
CA PRO A 16 8.09 10.23 -8.41
C PRO A 16 7.60 8.77 -8.44
N PHE A 17 6.96 8.32 -7.36
CA PHE A 17 6.51 6.93 -7.26
C PHE A 17 5.15 6.78 -6.59
N ILE A 18 4.51 5.65 -6.87
CA ILE A 18 3.29 5.19 -6.22
C ILE A 18 3.51 3.79 -5.67
N VAL A 19 3.13 3.57 -4.41
CA VAL A 19 3.07 2.24 -3.81
C VAL A 19 1.64 1.72 -3.87
N TRP A 20 1.41 0.74 -4.73
CA TRP A 20 0.15 0.01 -4.84
C TRP A 20 0.12 -1.10 -3.82
N THR A 21 -0.89 -1.13 -2.97
CA THR A 21 -0.92 -2.08 -1.86
C THR A 21 -2.34 -2.48 -1.52
N LEU A 22 -2.52 -3.61 -0.86
CA LEU A 22 -3.72 -3.89 -0.09
C LEU A 22 -3.54 -3.37 1.34
N ARG A 23 -4.62 -3.12 2.05
CA ARG A 23 -4.53 -2.79 3.48
C ARG A 23 -3.85 -3.92 4.26
N ARG A 24 -3.08 -3.57 5.29
CA ARG A 24 -2.37 -4.49 6.20
C ARG A 24 -1.18 -5.24 5.59
N THR A 25 -0.54 -4.68 4.59
CA THR A 25 0.68 -5.18 3.94
C THR A 25 1.96 -4.47 4.39
N GLY A 26 1.92 -3.56 5.37
CA GLY A 26 3.09 -2.77 5.80
C GLY A 26 3.37 -1.54 4.91
N GLY A 27 2.44 -1.20 4.01
CA GLY A 27 2.62 -0.12 3.02
C GLY A 27 2.89 1.26 3.61
N THR A 28 2.35 1.57 4.79
CA THR A 28 2.61 2.86 5.45
C THR A 28 4.08 3.02 5.83
N THR A 29 4.69 1.97 6.39
CA THR A 29 6.10 1.98 6.79
C THR A 29 7.01 2.12 5.58
N LEU A 30 6.79 1.31 4.53
CA LEU A 30 7.57 1.39 3.29
C LEU A 30 7.43 2.76 2.61
N ASN A 31 6.20 3.25 2.48
CA ASN A 31 5.94 4.56 1.86
C ASN A 31 6.61 5.70 2.63
N ASN A 32 6.54 5.70 3.97
CA ASN A 32 7.22 6.70 4.80
C ASN A 32 8.75 6.68 4.61
N LEU A 33 9.35 5.49 4.55
CA LEU A 33 10.77 5.33 4.31
C LEU A 33 11.17 5.94 2.97
N LEU A 34 10.50 5.55 1.88
CA LEU A 34 10.82 6.03 0.54
C LEU A 34 10.54 7.52 0.38
N MET A 35 9.44 8.03 0.97
CA MET A 35 9.13 9.47 0.97
C MET A 35 10.18 10.26 1.74
N GLY A 36 10.60 9.78 2.92
CA GLY A 36 11.63 10.46 3.74
C GLY A 36 12.99 10.51 3.07
N ALA A 37 13.29 9.55 2.18
CA ALA A 37 14.51 9.50 1.39
C ALA A 37 14.44 10.30 0.09
N SER A 38 13.24 10.75 -0.32
CA SER A 38 13.00 11.39 -1.61
C SER A 38 13.15 12.92 -1.54
N PRO A 39 13.59 13.58 -2.63
CA PRO A 39 13.60 15.04 -2.73
C PRO A 39 12.23 15.67 -2.94
N TYR A 40 11.18 14.86 -3.20
CA TYR A 40 9.82 15.36 -3.36
C TYR A 40 9.21 15.76 -2.02
N SER A 41 8.63 16.95 -1.96
CA SER A 41 8.14 17.53 -0.71
C SER A 41 6.72 17.08 -0.32
N MET A 42 5.96 16.51 -1.25
CA MET A 42 4.56 16.12 -1.02
C MET A 42 4.43 14.61 -0.88
N GLY A 43 4.28 14.14 0.35
CA GLY A 43 4.05 12.74 0.67
C GLY A 43 2.65 12.51 1.25
N LEU A 44 1.88 11.56 0.68
CA LEU A 44 0.50 11.33 1.04
C LEU A 44 0.22 9.83 1.32
N HIS A 45 -0.84 9.57 2.07
CA HIS A 45 -1.32 8.23 2.35
C HIS A 45 -2.75 8.06 1.88
N GLU A 46 -2.97 7.21 0.88
CA GLU A 46 -4.28 6.87 0.35
C GLU A 46 -5.12 8.11 -0.01
N PRO A 47 -4.57 9.07 -0.79
CA PRO A 47 -5.17 10.40 -0.95
C PRO A 47 -6.52 10.37 -1.67
N PHE A 48 -6.84 9.29 -2.40
CA PHE A 48 -8.10 9.12 -3.10
C PHE A 48 -9.22 8.52 -2.26
N ASN A 49 -8.97 8.15 -0.98
CA ASN A 49 -10.01 7.69 -0.08
C ASN A 49 -11.02 8.82 0.20
N HIS A 50 -12.26 8.46 0.51
CA HIS A 50 -13.40 9.37 0.65
C HIS A 50 -13.22 10.48 1.70
N ASP A 51 -12.30 10.30 2.65
CA ASP A 51 -11.99 11.24 3.74
C ASP A 51 -10.62 11.93 3.59
N ARG A 52 -9.97 11.79 2.40
CA ARG A 52 -8.61 12.25 2.15
C ARG A 52 -8.54 13.41 1.14
N GLU A 53 -7.31 13.81 0.83
CA GLU A 53 -6.97 15.02 0.06
C GLU A 53 -7.67 15.07 -1.30
N PHE A 54 -7.68 13.95 -2.03
CA PHE A 54 -8.24 13.85 -3.39
C PHE A 54 -9.63 13.21 -3.44
N ARG A 55 -10.37 13.23 -2.32
CA ARG A 55 -11.71 12.64 -2.21
C ARG A 55 -12.74 13.12 -3.23
N ARG A 56 -12.50 14.29 -3.85
CA ARG A 56 -13.40 14.85 -4.87
C ARG A 56 -13.15 14.26 -6.25
N VAL A 57 -12.01 13.57 -6.44
CA VAL A 57 -11.72 12.83 -7.65
C VAL A 57 -12.48 11.51 -7.57
N SER A 58 -13.71 11.52 -8.00
CA SER A 58 -14.60 10.35 -8.00
C SER A 58 -15.07 10.08 -9.43
N PRO A 59 -15.30 8.83 -9.83
CA PRO A 59 -15.99 8.57 -11.08
C PRO A 59 -17.41 9.12 -10.96
N ALA A 60 -17.80 9.99 -11.87
CA ALA A 60 -19.21 10.30 -12.08
C ALA A 60 -19.90 9.07 -12.70
N HIS A 61 -21.23 8.99 -12.65
CA HIS A 61 -21.97 7.80 -13.10
C HIS A 61 -22.33 7.93 -14.59
N GLY A 62 -21.71 7.09 -15.42
CA GLY A 62 -22.42 6.65 -16.63
C GLY A 62 -21.83 6.76 -18.04
N ASP A 63 -21.03 7.74 -18.50
CA ASP A 63 -20.68 7.91 -19.91
C ASP A 63 -19.19 7.99 -20.26
N ASN A 64 -18.81 7.77 -21.54
CA ASN A 64 -17.41 7.82 -22.03
C ASN A 64 -16.73 9.18 -21.78
N ASP A 65 -17.47 10.28 -21.77
CA ASP A 65 -16.98 11.64 -21.47
C ASP A 65 -16.55 11.75 -20.00
N GLU A 66 -17.17 10.99 -19.10
CA GLU A 66 -16.87 10.96 -17.67
C GLU A 66 -15.51 10.33 -17.35
N LEU A 67 -15.09 9.29 -18.12
CA LEU A 67 -13.77 8.72 -17.94
C LEU A 67 -12.66 9.71 -18.37
N ALA A 68 -12.89 10.49 -19.41
CA ALA A 68 -11.95 11.52 -19.82
C ALA A 68 -11.85 12.66 -18.80
N GLU A 69 -12.98 13.02 -18.18
CA GLU A 69 -13.01 14.01 -17.10
C GLU A 69 -12.32 13.46 -15.83
N LEU A 70 -12.61 12.23 -15.44
CA LEU A 70 -11.94 11.56 -14.32
C LEU A 70 -10.42 11.56 -14.51
N ARG A 71 -9.93 11.22 -15.71
CA ARG A 71 -8.50 11.24 -16.04
C ARG A 71 -7.92 12.64 -15.93
N ARG A 72 -8.60 13.68 -16.43
CA ARG A 72 -8.14 15.07 -16.26
C ARG A 72 -8.05 15.45 -14.79
N ASN A 73 -9.06 15.10 -13.98
CA ASN A 73 -9.09 15.41 -12.56
C ASN A 73 -7.98 14.69 -11.79
N VAL A 74 -7.72 13.43 -12.12
CA VAL A 74 -6.56 12.67 -11.58
C VAL A 74 -5.26 13.34 -12.05
N GLY A 75 -5.12 13.69 -13.33
CA GLY A 75 -3.95 14.37 -13.86
C GLY A 75 -3.63 15.66 -13.12
N ASN A 76 -4.63 16.50 -12.89
CA ASN A 76 -4.46 17.78 -12.18
C ASN A 76 -3.93 17.61 -10.77
N VAL A 77 -4.40 16.58 -10.02
CA VAL A 77 -3.91 16.34 -8.65
C VAL A 77 -2.53 15.68 -8.61
N LEU A 78 -2.07 15.11 -9.72
CA LEU A 78 -0.73 14.55 -9.89
C LEU A 78 0.31 15.56 -10.41
N ASP A 79 -0.09 16.72 -10.91
CA ASP A 79 0.85 17.73 -11.43
C ASP A 79 1.89 18.23 -10.42
N PRO A 80 1.60 18.35 -9.10
CA PRO A 80 2.62 18.66 -8.09
C PRO A 80 3.57 17.48 -7.78
N PHE A 81 3.43 16.36 -8.46
CA PHE A 81 4.20 15.12 -8.22
C PHE A 81 4.13 14.60 -6.78
N PRO A 82 2.92 14.42 -6.19
CA PRO A 82 2.79 13.83 -4.88
C PRO A 82 3.28 12.38 -4.89
N LEU A 83 4.07 12.00 -3.88
CA LEU A 83 4.40 10.60 -3.62
C LEU A 83 3.32 10.00 -2.73
N PHE A 84 2.84 8.82 -3.03
CA PHE A 84 1.80 8.21 -2.20
C PHE A 84 1.72 6.69 -2.30
N LYS A 85 1.10 6.11 -1.29
CA LYS A 85 0.56 4.76 -1.39
C LYS A 85 -0.94 4.82 -1.65
N THR A 86 -1.45 3.82 -2.35
CA THR A 86 -2.88 3.63 -2.56
C THR A 86 -3.29 2.20 -2.22
N ALA A 87 -4.35 2.06 -1.43
CA ALA A 87 -5.00 0.78 -1.19
C ALA A 87 -5.96 0.52 -2.36
N PHE A 88 -5.46 -0.19 -3.37
CA PHE A 88 -6.16 -0.32 -4.66
C PHE A 88 -7.50 -1.05 -4.57
N GLU A 89 -7.72 -1.87 -3.53
CA GLU A 89 -9.02 -2.48 -3.25
C GLU A 89 -10.06 -1.50 -2.69
N MET A 90 -9.61 -0.33 -2.24
CA MET A 90 -10.50 0.71 -1.73
C MET A 90 -11.02 1.64 -2.83
N GLN A 91 -10.47 1.53 -4.04
CA GLN A 91 -10.79 2.41 -5.14
C GLN A 91 -11.62 1.68 -6.21
N ALA A 92 -12.50 2.40 -6.88
CA ALA A 92 -13.12 1.90 -8.10
C ALA A 92 -12.05 1.61 -9.17
N ILE A 93 -12.25 0.60 -10.00
CA ILE A 93 -11.31 0.21 -11.07
C ILE A 93 -11.02 1.39 -12.01
N ALA A 94 -12.02 2.22 -12.30
CA ALA A 94 -11.85 3.42 -13.12
C ALA A 94 -10.87 4.44 -12.51
N ILE A 95 -10.88 4.61 -11.17
CA ILE A 95 -9.92 5.46 -10.46
C ILE A 95 -8.53 4.85 -10.56
N ASN A 96 -8.36 3.56 -10.24
CA ASN A 96 -7.07 2.87 -10.35
C ASN A 96 -6.50 2.98 -11.77
N LYS A 97 -7.33 2.77 -12.80
CA LYS A 97 -6.94 2.93 -14.20
C LYS A 97 -6.49 4.36 -14.51
N SER A 98 -7.23 5.35 -14.05
CA SER A 98 -6.91 6.76 -14.27
C SER A 98 -5.61 7.16 -13.56
N ILE A 99 -5.42 6.75 -12.30
CA ILE A 99 -4.17 6.97 -11.57
C ILE A 99 -2.99 6.35 -12.34
N LEU A 100 -3.14 5.09 -12.78
CA LEU A 100 -2.10 4.38 -13.50
C LEU A 100 -1.68 5.09 -14.79
N LEU A 101 -2.65 5.45 -15.63
CA LEU A 101 -2.38 6.10 -16.91
C LEU A 101 -1.78 7.50 -16.76
N GLU A 102 -2.35 8.32 -15.86
CA GLU A 102 -1.91 9.70 -15.68
C GLU A 102 -0.56 9.80 -14.94
N SER A 103 -0.28 8.90 -14.00
CA SER A 103 1.02 8.85 -13.34
C SER A 103 2.11 8.33 -14.28
N THR A 104 1.82 7.31 -15.09
CA THR A 104 2.77 6.80 -16.10
C THR A 104 3.14 7.89 -17.11
N ALA A 105 2.16 8.65 -17.59
CA ALA A 105 2.41 9.78 -18.49
C ALA A 105 3.30 10.88 -17.89
N ARG A 106 3.39 10.93 -16.56
CA ARG A 106 4.23 11.86 -15.77
C ARG A 106 5.54 11.25 -15.28
N GLY A 107 5.89 10.04 -15.71
CA GLY A 107 7.16 9.39 -15.37
C GLY A 107 7.22 8.77 -13.96
N TYR A 108 6.08 8.53 -13.33
CA TYR A 108 6.05 7.83 -12.05
C TYR A 108 6.57 6.40 -12.16
N ARG A 109 7.29 5.95 -11.14
CA ARG A 109 7.62 4.54 -10.93
C ARG A 109 6.52 3.87 -10.11
N HIS A 110 6.21 2.62 -10.46
CA HIS A 110 5.14 1.86 -9.81
C HIS A 110 5.74 0.72 -8.99
N ILE A 111 5.45 0.71 -7.70
CA ILE A 111 5.84 -0.34 -6.76
C ILE A 111 4.57 -1.07 -6.33
N ILE A 112 4.55 -2.39 -6.40
CA ILE A 112 3.51 -3.21 -5.78
C ILE A 112 4.08 -3.80 -4.51
N LEU A 113 3.43 -3.52 -3.37
CA LEU A 113 3.71 -4.18 -2.11
C LEU A 113 2.53 -5.07 -1.75
N ASP A 114 2.73 -6.38 -1.76
CA ASP A 114 1.74 -7.37 -1.38
C ASP A 114 2.20 -8.21 -0.18
N ARG A 115 1.38 -9.14 0.26
CA ARG A 115 1.66 -10.02 1.39
C ARG A 115 1.32 -11.46 1.01
N LYS A 116 2.32 -12.38 1.16
CA LYS A 116 2.18 -13.80 0.86
C LYS A 116 1.26 -14.49 1.87
N ALA A 117 1.37 -14.13 3.16
CA ALA A 117 0.53 -14.63 4.24
C ALA A 117 -0.84 -13.93 4.23
N GLU A 118 -1.70 -14.28 3.27
CA GLU A 118 -2.99 -13.63 3.03
C GLU A 118 -3.96 -13.79 4.20
N VAL A 119 -4.00 -14.96 4.82
CA VAL A 119 -4.83 -15.23 5.99
C VAL A 119 -4.45 -14.28 7.13
N ASP A 120 -3.15 -14.13 7.43
CA ASP A 120 -2.68 -13.22 8.47
C ASP A 120 -3.00 -11.76 8.16
N ARG A 121 -2.94 -11.38 6.87
CA ARG A 121 -3.33 -10.05 6.41
C ARG A 121 -4.80 -9.78 6.70
N LEU A 122 -5.68 -10.73 6.35
CA LEU A 122 -7.12 -10.63 6.56
C LEU A 122 -7.49 -10.61 8.04
N LEU A 123 -6.88 -11.46 8.84
CA LEU A 123 -7.07 -11.44 10.29
C LEU A 123 -6.66 -10.09 10.90
N SER A 124 -5.52 -9.55 10.46
CA SER A 124 -5.08 -8.22 10.89
C SER A 124 -6.01 -7.10 10.45
N LEU A 125 -6.65 -7.24 9.28
CA LEU A 125 -7.64 -6.29 8.76
C LEU A 125 -8.92 -6.33 9.60
N GLU A 126 -9.44 -7.53 9.86
CA GLU A 126 -10.65 -7.71 10.65
C GLU A 126 -10.46 -7.24 12.09
N LEU A 127 -9.29 -7.53 12.68
CA LEU A 127 -8.95 -7.00 14.00
C LEU A 127 -9.02 -5.48 14.02
N ALA A 128 -8.45 -4.80 13.02
CA ALA A 128 -8.49 -3.35 12.93
C ALA A 128 -9.93 -2.83 12.73
N ARG A 129 -10.77 -3.56 11.96
CA ARG A 129 -12.18 -3.21 11.72
C ARG A 129 -13.00 -3.33 13.00
N VAL A 130 -12.87 -4.42 13.74
CA VAL A 130 -13.64 -4.69 14.95
C VAL A 130 -13.20 -3.78 16.11
N THR A 131 -11.89 -3.53 16.23
CA THR A 131 -11.37 -2.75 17.36
C THR A 131 -11.24 -1.25 17.09
N GLY A 132 -11.25 -0.82 15.82
CA GLY A 132 -10.92 0.56 15.42
C GLY A 132 -9.42 0.88 15.49
N GLY A 133 -8.55 -0.11 15.73
CA GLY A 133 -7.11 0.06 15.88
C GLY A 133 -6.37 0.14 14.54
N TRP A 134 -6.51 1.22 13.80
CA TRP A 134 -5.91 1.36 12.47
C TRP A 134 -4.45 1.82 12.49
N GLY A 135 -4.08 2.74 13.35
CA GLY A 135 -2.72 3.25 13.52
C GLY A 135 -1.98 2.60 14.68
N LYS A 136 -0.63 2.71 14.72
CA LYS A 136 0.19 2.13 15.79
C LYS A 136 -0.21 2.63 17.18
N MET A 137 -0.31 3.95 17.35
CA MET A 137 -0.63 4.56 18.64
C MET A 137 -2.04 4.21 19.11
N ASP A 138 -3.02 4.23 18.19
CA ASP A 138 -4.40 3.84 18.52
C ASP A 138 -4.49 2.36 18.87
N ALA A 139 -3.81 1.50 18.11
CA ALA A 139 -3.80 0.07 18.37
C ALA A 139 -3.21 -0.27 19.74
N GLU A 140 -2.09 0.35 20.14
CA GLU A 140 -1.49 0.13 21.46
C GLU A 140 -2.47 0.48 22.59
N ARG A 141 -3.10 1.64 22.51
CA ARG A 141 -4.08 2.09 23.51
C ARG A 141 -5.32 1.19 23.55
N ILE A 142 -5.85 0.85 22.39
CA ILE A 142 -7.06 0.02 22.26
C ILE A 142 -6.77 -1.40 22.73
N TYR A 143 -5.64 -2.00 22.32
CA TYR A 143 -5.28 -3.36 22.69
C TYR A 143 -5.06 -3.52 24.21
N ALA A 144 -4.58 -2.47 24.88
CA ALA A 144 -4.49 -2.47 26.34
C ALA A 144 -5.85 -2.66 27.02
N GLN A 145 -6.94 -2.14 26.47
CA GLN A 145 -8.29 -2.32 27.02
C GLN A 145 -8.77 -3.77 26.91
N TYR A 146 -8.51 -4.42 25.77
CA TYR A 146 -8.86 -5.83 25.59
C TYR A 146 -7.99 -6.77 26.44
N THR A 147 -6.70 -6.52 26.52
CA THR A 147 -5.77 -7.35 27.30
C THR A 147 -5.94 -7.21 28.81
N SER A 148 -6.48 -6.09 29.29
CA SER A 148 -6.83 -5.88 30.69
C SER A 148 -8.22 -6.43 31.07
N GLY A 149 -9.02 -6.88 30.09
CA GLY A 149 -10.40 -7.31 30.28
C GLY A 149 -11.43 -6.17 30.42
N ALA A 150 -11.00 -4.91 30.21
CA ALA A 150 -11.93 -3.76 30.22
C ALA A 150 -12.87 -3.76 28.98
N SER A 151 -12.47 -4.44 27.92
CA SER A 151 -13.30 -4.68 26.72
C SER A 151 -13.26 -6.16 26.35
N GLN A 152 -14.36 -6.68 25.81
CA GLN A 152 -14.45 -8.05 25.31
C GLN A 152 -14.29 -8.06 23.79
N MET A 153 -13.53 -9.03 23.27
CA MET A 153 -13.35 -9.21 21.84
C MET A 153 -14.61 -9.86 21.24
N GLU A 154 -15.11 -9.27 20.19
CA GLU A 154 -16.21 -9.84 19.42
C GLU A 154 -15.72 -10.95 18.49
N LYS A 155 -16.67 -11.79 18.03
CA LYS A 155 -16.39 -12.75 16.98
C LYS A 155 -16.06 -12.04 15.69
N PHE A 156 -15.12 -12.59 14.93
CA PHE A 156 -14.86 -12.16 13.58
C PHE A 156 -15.95 -12.64 12.62
N ASP A 157 -16.28 -11.81 11.65
CA ASP A 157 -17.27 -12.10 10.63
C ASP A 157 -16.64 -12.97 9.53
N VAL A 158 -16.90 -14.28 9.60
CA VAL A 158 -16.35 -15.29 8.67
C VAL A 158 -16.81 -15.03 7.24
N ASP A 159 -18.09 -14.72 7.04
CA ASP A 159 -18.67 -14.53 5.70
C ASP A 159 -18.12 -13.27 5.04
N TRP A 160 -17.96 -12.20 5.81
CA TRP A 160 -17.32 -11.00 5.32
C TRP A 160 -15.85 -11.26 4.95
N LEU A 161 -15.10 -11.98 5.78
CA LEU A 161 -13.70 -12.30 5.51
C LEU A 161 -13.53 -13.14 4.24
N VAL A 162 -14.38 -14.14 4.04
CA VAL A 162 -14.39 -14.97 2.82
C VAL A 162 -14.71 -14.12 1.58
N SER A 163 -15.74 -13.30 1.67
CA SER A 163 -16.12 -12.40 0.58
C SER A 163 -15.01 -11.39 0.27
N HIS A 164 -14.34 -10.87 1.30
CA HIS A 164 -13.27 -9.92 1.14
C HIS A 164 -11.98 -10.56 0.60
N LEU A 165 -11.69 -11.83 0.94
CA LEU A 165 -10.60 -12.61 0.35
C LEU A 165 -10.78 -12.70 -1.18
N GLU A 166 -11.98 -13.09 -1.62
CA GLU A 166 -12.28 -13.21 -3.05
C GLU A 166 -12.22 -11.86 -3.76
N TYR A 167 -12.78 -10.83 -3.14
CA TYR A 167 -12.69 -9.46 -3.66
C TYR A 167 -11.23 -8.99 -3.85
N CYS A 168 -10.36 -9.22 -2.86
CA CYS A 168 -8.95 -8.85 -2.97
C CYS A 168 -8.23 -9.63 -4.10
N ARG A 169 -8.59 -10.89 -4.32
CA ARG A 169 -8.06 -11.67 -5.47
C ARG A 169 -8.43 -11.03 -6.79
N GLN A 170 -9.71 -10.70 -6.97
CA GLN A 170 -10.19 -10.04 -8.18
C GLN A 170 -9.51 -8.68 -8.40
N MET A 171 -9.29 -7.92 -7.33
CA MET A 171 -8.60 -6.63 -7.41
C MET A 171 -7.12 -6.77 -7.79
N ARG A 172 -6.41 -7.83 -7.31
CA ARG A 172 -5.03 -8.13 -7.75
C ARG A 172 -4.98 -8.46 -9.24
N VAL A 173 -5.88 -9.33 -9.71
CA VAL A 173 -5.97 -9.68 -11.15
C VAL A 173 -6.27 -8.44 -11.99
N SER A 174 -7.21 -7.60 -11.55
CA SER A 174 -7.57 -6.38 -12.25
C SER A 174 -6.39 -5.39 -12.32
N LEU A 175 -5.66 -5.18 -11.21
CA LEU A 175 -4.49 -4.31 -11.20
C LEU A 175 -3.39 -4.82 -12.12
N GLN A 176 -3.09 -6.12 -12.06
CA GLN A 176 -2.11 -6.74 -12.96
C GLN A 176 -2.48 -6.55 -14.42
N GLN A 177 -3.73 -6.82 -14.78
CA GLN A 177 -4.22 -6.65 -16.15
C GLN A 177 -4.10 -5.19 -16.63
N LEU A 178 -4.49 -4.22 -15.79
CA LEU A 178 -4.35 -2.80 -16.11
C LEU A 178 -2.89 -2.41 -16.36
N MET A 179 -1.95 -2.91 -15.57
CA MET A 179 -0.52 -2.62 -15.76
C MET A 179 0.04 -3.26 -17.03
N ILE A 180 -0.34 -4.50 -17.32
CA ILE A 180 0.05 -5.19 -18.57
C ILE A 180 -0.49 -4.43 -19.80
N GLU A 181 -1.77 -4.06 -19.79
CA GLU A 181 -2.39 -3.28 -20.89
C GLU A 181 -1.73 -1.92 -21.08
N ALA A 182 -1.24 -1.31 -20.02
CA ALA A 182 -0.52 -0.05 -20.07
C ALA A 182 0.99 -0.20 -20.39
N GLY A 183 1.50 -1.42 -20.55
CA GLY A 183 2.92 -1.69 -20.80
C GLY A 183 3.83 -1.34 -19.63
N ILE A 184 3.33 -1.43 -18.40
CA ILE A 184 4.05 -1.06 -17.19
C ILE A 184 4.62 -2.30 -16.52
N ALA A 185 5.92 -2.29 -16.23
CA ALA A 185 6.61 -3.28 -15.40
C ALA A 185 6.89 -2.68 -14.01
N PRO A 186 6.03 -2.94 -13.02
CA PRO A 186 6.24 -2.45 -11.65
C PRO A 186 7.35 -3.23 -10.95
N GLN A 187 7.97 -2.64 -9.93
CA GLN A 187 8.76 -3.40 -8.96
C GLN A 187 7.82 -4.08 -7.95
N VAL A 188 7.79 -5.41 -7.97
CA VAL A 188 6.96 -6.17 -7.02
C VAL A 188 7.80 -6.60 -5.83
N VAL A 189 7.31 -6.33 -4.63
CA VAL A 189 7.91 -6.76 -3.36
C VAL A 189 6.83 -7.30 -2.44
N TYR A 190 7.22 -8.18 -1.52
CA TYR A 190 6.30 -8.75 -0.55
C TYR A 190 6.69 -8.35 0.87
N PHE A 191 5.67 -8.25 1.72
CA PHE A 191 5.84 -7.95 3.15
C PHE A 191 6.90 -8.83 3.79
N GLU A 192 6.86 -10.11 3.51
CA GLU A 192 7.77 -11.11 4.10
C GLU A 192 9.22 -10.88 3.67
N ASP A 193 9.44 -10.44 2.42
CA ASP A 193 10.77 -10.21 1.87
C ASP A 193 11.43 -8.95 2.46
N ILE A 194 10.61 -8.05 3.06
CA ILE A 194 11.09 -6.82 3.70
C ILE A 194 11.19 -6.97 5.22
N TYR A 195 10.14 -7.53 5.87
CA TYR A 195 9.97 -7.38 7.32
C TYR A 195 10.27 -8.63 8.15
N VAL A 196 10.49 -9.80 7.53
CA VAL A 196 10.76 -11.05 8.25
C VAL A 196 12.25 -11.25 8.52
N ASP A 197 13.10 -11.01 7.54
CA ASP A 197 14.56 -11.07 7.66
C ASP A 197 15.17 -9.69 7.42
N HIS A 198 15.89 -9.16 8.41
CA HIS A 198 16.44 -7.79 8.35
C HIS A 198 17.47 -7.61 7.23
N ASN A 199 18.30 -8.64 6.96
CA ASN A 199 19.32 -8.56 5.90
C ASN A 199 18.69 -8.64 4.51
N ALA A 200 17.68 -9.50 4.33
CA ALA A 200 16.91 -9.56 3.10
C ALA A 200 16.12 -8.26 2.91
N GLY A 201 15.47 -7.77 3.96
CA GLY A 201 14.72 -6.53 3.95
C GLY A 201 15.57 -5.33 3.57
N ARG A 202 16.81 -5.24 4.10
CA ARG A 202 17.76 -4.20 3.71
C ARG A 202 18.03 -4.23 2.21
N ARG A 203 18.35 -5.39 1.64
CA ARG A 203 18.59 -5.53 0.20
C ARG A 203 17.39 -5.15 -0.65
N GLN A 204 16.17 -5.51 -0.18
CA GLN A 204 14.94 -5.11 -0.88
C GLN A 204 14.74 -3.59 -0.85
N ILE A 205 15.00 -2.94 0.27
CA ILE A 205 14.92 -1.47 0.38
C ILE A 205 15.95 -0.82 -0.54
N ASP A 206 17.19 -1.28 -0.55
CA ASP A 206 18.24 -0.76 -1.43
C ASP A 206 17.85 -0.91 -2.92
N SER A 207 17.27 -2.05 -3.30
CA SER A 207 16.75 -2.28 -4.65
C SER A 207 15.59 -1.34 -5.00
N LEU A 208 14.68 -1.07 -4.06
CA LEU A 208 13.60 -0.11 -4.27
C LEU A 208 14.11 1.31 -4.39
N MET A 209 15.10 1.70 -3.57
CA MET A 209 15.77 3.01 -3.67
C MET A 209 16.36 3.20 -5.06
N GLN A 210 17.13 2.22 -5.53
CA GLN A 210 17.68 2.24 -6.88
C GLN A 210 16.59 2.29 -7.96
N PHE A 211 15.52 1.53 -7.80
CA PHE A 211 14.39 1.53 -8.75
C PHE A 211 13.73 2.90 -8.90
N VAL A 212 13.62 3.68 -7.82
CA VAL A 212 13.07 5.05 -7.87
C VAL A 212 14.13 6.13 -8.08
N GLY A 213 15.37 5.75 -8.41
CA GLY A 213 16.46 6.69 -8.69
C GLY A 213 16.99 7.41 -7.45
N LEU A 214 16.86 6.81 -6.27
CA LEU A 214 17.41 7.34 -5.03
C LEU A 214 18.72 6.65 -4.68
N SER A 215 19.71 7.45 -4.28
CA SER A 215 21.04 6.98 -3.84
C SER A 215 21.10 6.96 -2.32
N PRO A 216 21.23 5.80 -1.66
CA PRO A 216 21.29 5.71 -0.20
C PRO A 216 22.32 6.64 0.45
N GLU A 217 23.47 6.79 -0.19
CA GLU A 217 24.58 7.66 0.28
C GLU A 217 24.26 9.17 0.23
N LYS A 218 23.23 9.57 -0.49
CA LYS A 218 22.74 10.95 -0.55
C LYS A 218 21.64 11.24 0.48
N VAL A 219 21.16 10.21 1.21
CA VAL A 219 20.09 10.33 2.19
C VAL A 219 20.71 10.49 3.59
N PRO A 220 20.51 11.63 4.28
CA PRO A 220 20.96 11.78 5.66
C PRO A 220 20.38 10.70 6.56
N ASP A 221 21.21 10.14 7.44
CA ASP A 221 20.81 9.12 8.43
C ASP A 221 20.14 7.87 7.84
N TYR A 222 20.44 7.53 6.57
CA TYR A 222 19.81 6.40 5.86
C TYR A 222 19.81 5.10 6.66
N GLU A 223 20.94 4.75 7.30
CA GLU A 223 21.07 3.54 8.12
C GLU A 223 20.07 3.52 9.28
N ALA A 224 19.89 4.65 9.95
CA ALA A 224 18.95 4.78 11.06
C ALA A 224 17.50 4.70 10.58
N ILE A 225 17.19 5.33 9.45
CA ILE A 225 15.85 5.31 8.83
C ILE A 225 15.48 3.89 8.43
N VAL A 226 16.39 3.15 7.78
CA VAL A 226 16.14 1.75 7.37
C VAL A 226 16.04 0.84 8.59
N ALA A 227 16.92 0.99 9.58
CA ALA A 227 16.88 0.21 10.81
C ALA A 227 15.54 0.39 11.53
N ASP A 228 15.04 1.62 11.69
CA ASP A 228 13.74 1.91 12.30
C ASP A 228 12.59 1.26 11.52
N ALA A 229 12.60 1.37 10.20
CA ALA A 229 11.59 0.77 9.33
C ALA A 229 11.57 -0.77 9.41
N LEU A 230 12.73 -1.41 9.54
CA LEU A 230 12.86 -2.87 9.64
C LEU A 230 12.54 -3.40 11.06
N ILE A 231 12.79 -2.61 12.11
CA ILE A 231 12.41 -2.95 13.49
C ILE A 231 10.88 -2.90 13.67
N TYR A 232 10.18 -2.25 12.74
CA TYR A 232 8.73 -2.13 12.80
C TYR A 232 8.06 -3.50 12.78
N LYS A 233 7.88 -4.06 13.96
CA LYS A 233 6.93 -5.15 14.21
C LYS A 233 5.55 -4.52 14.22
N GLY A 234 4.75 -4.81 13.21
CA GLY A 234 3.40 -4.28 13.05
C GLY A 234 2.60 -4.26 14.37
N GLN A 235 1.37 -3.81 14.32
CA GLN A 235 0.49 -3.61 15.50
C GLN A 235 0.27 -4.89 16.30
N ASN A 236 1.25 -5.49 16.91
CA ASN A 236 1.25 -6.68 17.78
C ASN A 236 -0.08 -7.51 17.75
N SER A 237 -0.60 -7.71 16.53
CA SER A 237 -1.91 -8.32 16.29
C SER A 237 -1.96 -9.80 16.72
N ALA A 238 -0.82 -10.50 16.66
CA ALA A 238 -0.75 -11.92 17.01
C ALA A 238 -1.25 -12.20 18.44
N ARG A 239 -0.90 -11.33 19.40
CA ARG A 239 -1.35 -11.49 20.79
C ARG A 239 -2.86 -11.28 20.94
N MET A 240 -3.42 -10.40 20.12
CA MET A 240 -4.85 -10.08 20.14
C MET A 240 -5.69 -11.21 19.54
N MET A 241 -5.14 -11.98 18.60
CA MET A 241 -5.86 -13.10 17.97
C MET A 241 -6.31 -14.16 18.97
N ASN A 242 -5.55 -14.36 20.05
CA ASN A 242 -5.93 -15.31 21.09
C ASN A 242 -7.17 -14.89 21.91
N LEU A 243 -7.59 -13.63 21.78
CA LEU A 243 -8.80 -13.12 22.45
C LEU A 243 -10.06 -13.24 21.56
N VAL A 244 -9.89 -13.56 20.29
CA VAL A 244 -11.01 -13.69 19.32
C VAL A 244 -11.72 -15.02 19.56
N PRO A 245 -13.03 -15.02 19.92
CA PRO A 245 -13.73 -16.22 20.35
C PRO A 245 -13.81 -17.33 19.30
N ASN A 246 -13.81 -16.99 18.00
CA ASN A 246 -13.92 -17.94 16.89
C ASN A 246 -12.70 -17.98 15.99
N ILE A 247 -11.51 -17.70 16.52
CA ILE A 247 -10.29 -17.55 15.70
C ILE A 247 -9.93 -18.84 14.94
N GLU A 248 -10.12 -20.00 15.53
CA GLU A 248 -9.77 -21.28 14.89
C GLU A 248 -10.72 -21.61 13.74
N GLU A 249 -12.02 -21.33 13.89
CA GLU A 249 -13.00 -21.45 12.82
C GLU A 249 -12.62 -20.54 11.62
N VAL A 250 -12.32 -19.28 11.91
CA VAL A 250 -11.92 -18.29 10.90
C VAL A 250 -10.65 -18.74 10.17
N ARG A 251 -9.63 -19.16 10.90
CA ARG A 251 -8.37 -19.64 10.30
C ARG A 251 -8.59 -20.84 9.39
N SER A 252 -9.29 -21.87 9.90
CA SER A 252 -9.59 -23.06 9.11
C SER A 252 -10.31 -22.69 7.82
N ARG A 253 -11.36 -21.88 7.92
CA ARG A 253 -12.16 -21.48 6.77
C ARG A 253 -11.38 -20.68 5.73
N LEU A 254 -10.51 -19.76 6.17
CA LEU A 254 -9.67 -18.98 5.26
C LEU A 254 -8.57 -19.82 4.63
N HIS A 255 -7.91 -20.72 5.39
CA HIS A 255 -6.87 -21.60 4.84
C HIS A 255 -7.42 -22.58 3.80
N ASP A 256 -8.62 -23.09 3.97
CA ASP A 256 -9.26 -23.97 2.98
C ASP A 256 -9.49 -23.27 1.63
N LEU A 257 -9.60 -21.96 1.66
CA LEU A 257 -9.84 -21.12 0.48
C LEU A 257 -8.58 -20.41 -0.01
N ASP A 258 -7.51 -20.38 0.79
CA ASP A 258 -6.32 -19.61 0.44
C ASP A 258 -5.60 -20.22 -0.77
N THR A 259 -5.41 -19.37 -1.77
CA THR A 259 -4.63 -19.69 -2.97
C THR A 259 -3.61 -18.59 -3.15
N PRO A 260 -2.33 -18.90 -3.00
CA PRO A 260 -1.28 -17.90 -3.16
C PRO A 260 -1.39 -17.16 -4.49
N HIS A 261 -1.35 -15.83 -4.42
CA HIS A 261 -1.28 -14.99 -5.60
C HIS A 261 0.15 -14.48 -5.79
N THR A 262 0.63 -14.54 -7.02
CA THR A 262 1.92 -13.97 -7.41
C THR A 262 1.71 -13.10 -8.63
N PHE A 263 2.09 -11.82 -8.54
CA PHE A 263 2.07 -10.93 -9.69
C PHE A 263 3.09 -11.39 -10.74
N GLN A 264 2.69 -11.40 -12.01
CA GLN A 264 3.51 -11.80 -13.15
C GLN A 264 3.43 -10.72 -14.24
N PHE A 265 4.58 -10.14 -14.60
CA PHE A 265 4.71 -9.07 -15.59
C PHE A 265 5.75 -9.39 -16.65
#